data_5a012b81bf63b7bcf58a2a94846bedb4
#
_entry.id   5a012b81bf63b7bcf58a2a94846bedb4
#
_cell.length_a   1.000
_cell.length_b   1.000
_cell.length_c   1.000
_cell.angle_alpha   90.00
_cell.angle_beta   90.00
_cell.angle_gamma   90.00
#
_symmetry.space_group_name_H-M   'P 1'
#
loop_
_entity.id
_entity.type
_entity.pdbx_description
1 polymer ?
#
loop_
_entity_poly.entity_id
_entity_poly.type
_entity_poly.pdbx_seq_one_letter_code
_entity_poly.pdbx_strand_id
1 'polypeptide(L)'
;MSIRLDTVEIPVARQKLEGTVLSPTTQFPGVLFVHGWGGKQEHDLSRAREVAGLGAVCLTFDLRGHERNAGQWETVNREENLADLCAAYDWLAAEPNVDPGAIAVVGISYGGYLASILTTHRDVRWLALRSPALYPDEGWELPKRKLHEQNDLDAYRRSRIHWRDNRALAAAAGFRGDVLVVEAGNDEVIPHQVIENFVAAFQQPRSLTARRLTGADHALTEKSFQSDYNAVLVKWLTEMIVGARAGDAASEVERHKQATSGPESARH
;
A
#
# COMPACT_ATOMS: atom_id res chain seq x y z
N MET A 1 -19.43 11.57 -13.57
CA MET A 1 -18.77 12.51 -12.60
C MET A 1 -19.86 13.22 -11.83
N SER A 2 -19.90 13.11 -10.52
CA SER A 2 -20.76 13.97 -9.71
C SER A 2 -20.13 15.37 -9.63
N ILE A 3 -20.97 16.39 -9.67
CA ILE A 3 -20.53 17.78 -9.57
C ILE A 3 -20.94 18.27 -8.18
N ARG A 4 -19.98 18.76 -7.42
CA ARG A 4 -20.23 19.49 -6.18
C ARG A 4 -20.53 20.94 -6.52
N LEU A 5 -21.55 21.50 -5.89
CA LEU A 5 -21.98 22.86 -6.06
C LEU A 5 -21.91 23.56 -4.71
N ASP A 6 -21.05 24.55 -4.60
CA ASP A 6 -20.85 25.33 -3.38
C ASP A 6 -21.17 26.80 -3.63
N THR A 7 -21.98 27.39 -2.76
CA THR A 7 -22.16 28.84 -2.72
C THR A 7 -21.02 29.50 -1.98
N VAL A 8 -20.38 30.49 -2.55
CA VAL A 8 -19.24 31.21 -1.97
C VAL A 8 -19.52 32.72 -1.90
N GLU A 9 -18.96 33.35 -0.88
CA GLU A 9 -18.94 34.79 -0.75
C GLU A 9 -17.57 35.33 -1.16
N ILE A 10 -17.56 36.20 -2.19
CA ILE A 10 -16.34 36.81 -2.71
C ILE A 10 -16.24 38.24 -2.15
N PRO A 11 -15.25 38.53 -1.29
CA PRO A 11 -15.11 39.86 -0.71
C PRO A 11 -14.57 40.84 -1.76
N VAL A 12 -15.26 41.97 -1.91
CA VAL A 12 -14.84 43.07 -2.80
C VAL A 12 -14.97 44.40 -2.03
N ALA A 13 -13.85 44.98 -1.65
CA ALA A 13 -13.81 46.21 -0.86
C ALA A 13 -14.64 46.10 0.45
N ARG A 14 -15.82 46.73 0.51
CA ARG A 14 -16.73 46.70 1.66
C ARG A 14 -17.99 45.85 1.41
N GLN A 15 -18.04 45.14 0.30
CA GLN A 15 -19.17 44.30 -0.11
C GLN A 15 -18.76 42.84 -0.28
N LYS A 16 -19.74 41.97 -0.32
CA LYS A 16 -19.59 40.58 -0.65
C LYS A 16 -20.43 40.26 -1.87
N LEU A 17 -19.86 39.63 -2.87
CA LEU A 17 -20.57 39.09 -3.99
C LEU A 17 -20.88 37.62 -3.71
N GLU A 18 -22.08 37.19 -4.06
CA GLU A 18 -22.43 35.76 -4.05
C GLU A 18 -21.96 35.13 -5.34
N GLY A 19 -21.30 33.99 -5.23
CA GLY A 19 -20.86 33.22 -6.35
C GLY A 19 -21.19 31.74 -6.15
N THR A 20 -21.17 30.97 -7.22
CA THR A 20 -21.33 29.51 -7.18
C THR A 20 -20.13 28.87 -7.82
N VAL A 21 -19.45 27.98 -7.06
CA VAL A 21 -18.37 27.14 -7.57
C VAL A 21 -18.96 25.79 -7.92
N LEU A 22 -18.75 25.36 -9.15
CA LEU A 22 -19.01 24.01 -9.59
C LEU A 22 -17.67 23.30 -9.72
N SER A 23 -17.48 22.24 -8.95
CA SER A 23 -16.28 21.44 -9.01
C SER A 23 -16.63 19.97 -9.22
N PRO A 24 -15.87 19.21 -10.03
CA PRO A 24 -16.01 17.77 -10.04
C PRO A 24 -15.64 17.23 -8.64
N THR A 25 -16.40 16.26 -8.12
CA THR A 25 -16.01 15.51 -6.96
C THR A 25 -14.90 14.55 -7.38
N THR A 26 -13.65 15.02 -7.36
CA THR A 26 -12.50 14.21 -7.71
C THR A 26 -11.98 13.58 -6.44
N GLN A 27 -12.08 12.27 -6.36
CA GLN A 27 -11.36 11.48 -5.37
C GLN A 27 -9.98 11.11 -5.92
N PHE A 28 -9.01 10.96 -5.02
CA PHE A 28 -7.63 10.64 -5.35
C PHE A 28 -7.30 9.24 -4.84
N PRO A 29 -6.40 8.50 -5.49
CA PRO A 29 -5.87 7.27 -4.94
C PRO A 29 -5.27 7.49 -3.56
N GLY A 30 -5.48 6.53 -2.64
CA GLY A 30 -4.82 6.50 -1.34
C GLY A 30 -3.53 5.68 -1.41
N VAL A 31 -2.48 6.08 -0.67
CA VAL A 31 -1.25 5.30 -0.53
C VAL A 31 -0.85 5.25 0.94
N LEU A 32 -0.87 4.05 1.52
CA LEU A 32 -0.48 3.78 2.90
C LEU A 32 0.94 3.21 2.94
N PHE A 33 1.84 3.85 3.70
CA PHE A 33 3.21 3.39 3.91
C PHE A 33 3.36 2.73 5.28
N VAL A 34 4.00 1.55 5.30
CA VAL A 34 4.19 0.72 6.50
C VAL A 34 5.66 0.39 6.66
N HIS A 35 6.28 1.00 7.67
CA HIS A 35 7.70 0.81 7.95
C HIS A 35 8.04 -0.60 8.50
N GLY A 36 9.31 -0.99 8.43
CA GLY A 36 9.83 -2.22 9.01
C GLY A 36 9.96 -2.17 10.54
N TRP A 37 10.24 -3.32 11.17
CA TRP A 37 10.54 -3.37 12.60
C TRP A 37 11.80 -2.56 12.92
N GLY A 38 11.72 -1.69 13.91
CA GLY A 38 12.77 -0.73 14.24
C GLY A 38 12.83 0.50 13.32
N GLY A 39 11.91 0.59 12.35
CA GLY A 39 11.76 1.76 11.50
C GLY A 39 10.86 2.83 12.11
N LYS A 40 10.61 3.87 11.33
CA LYS A 40 9.70 4.96 11.67
C LYS A 40 9.10 5.58 10.41
N GLN A 41 7.94 6.21 10.56
CA GLN A 41 7.23 6.86 9.46
C GLN A 41 8.06 7.90 8.70
N GLU A 42 8.97 8.61 9.39
CA GLU A 42 9.81 9.63 8.77
C GLU A 42 10.66 9.10 7.61
N HIS A 43 11.04 7.82 7.63
CA HIS A 43 11.81 7.20 6.55
C HIS A 43 11.03 7.13 5.24
N ASP A 44 9.70 7.17 5.30
CA ASP A 44 8.83 7.11 4.14
C ASP A 44 8.30 8.48 3.69
N LEU A 45 8.50 9.55 4.49
CA LEU A 45 7.98 10.89 4.18
C LEU A 45 8.49 11.46 2.86
N SER A 46 9.75 11.20 2.49
CA SER A 46 10.28 11.70 1.20
C SER A 46 9.57 11.02 0.02
N ARG A 47 9.37 9.70 0.10
CA ARG A 47 8.63 8.91 -0.90
C ARG A 47 7.17 9.32 -0.96
N ALA A 48 6.55 9.48 0.20
CA ALA A 48 5.17 9.92 0.30
C ALA A 48 4.96 11.30 -0.34
N ARG A 49 5.91 12.24 -0.21
CA ARG A 49 5.86 13.54 -0.88
C ARG A 49 5.93 13.42 -2.40
N GLU A 50 6.82 12.58 -2.92
CA GLU A 50 6.93 12.34 -4.36
C GLU A 50 5.64 11.73 -4.92
N VAL A 51 5.08 10.73 -4.23
CA VAL A 51 3.83 10.08 -4.63
C VAL A 51 2.62 11.04 -4.49
N ALA A 52 2.59 11.85 -3.45
CA ALA A 52 1.54 12.89 -3.30
C ALA A 52 1.60 13.92 -4.44
N GLY A 53 2.82 14.23 -4.94
CA GLY A 53 3.02 15.06 -6.13
C GLY A 53 2.40 14.49 -7.41
N LEU A 54 2.13 13.19 -7.46
CA LEU A 54 1.40 12.54 -8.57
C LEU A 54 -0.13 12.68 -8.44
N GLY A 55 -0.61 13.28 -7.36
CA GLY A 55 -2.03 13.45 -7.06
C GLY A 55 -2.63 12.23 -6.32
N ALA A 56 -1.90 11.69 -5.36
CA ALA A 56 -2.40 10.71 -4.39
C ALA A 56 -2.46 11.31 -2.98
N VAL A 57 -3.35 10.78 -2.14
CA VAL A 57 -3.36 11.06 -0.70
C VAL A 57 -2.50 10.01 -0.01
N CYS A 58 -1.45 10.44 0.68
CA CYS A 58 -0.48 9.54 1.29
C CYS A 58 -0.57 9.59 2.81
N LEU A 59 -0.56 8.43 3.45
CA LEU A 59 -0.48 8.27 4.90
C LEU A 59 0.80 7.51 5.27
N THR A 60 1.58 8.08 6.19
CA THR A 60 2.65 7.40 6.92
C THR A 60 2.29 7.40 8.40
N PHE A 61 2.62 6.35 9.14
CA PHE A 61 2.32 6.24 10.56
C PHE A 61 3.34 5.34 11.26
N ASP A 62 3.42 5.44 12.58
CA ASP A 62 4.26 4.59 13.40
C ASP A 62 3.44 3.45 14.02
N LEU A 63 3.89 2.21 13.82
CA LEU A 63 3.33 1.04 14.48
C LEU A 63 3.55 1.12 16.00
N ARG A 64 2.65 0.54 16.81
CA ARG A 64 2.89 0.35 18.24
C ARG A 64 4.26 -0.31 18.48
N GLY A 65 4.90 0.07 19.58
CA GLY A 65 6.26 -0.33 19.88
C GLY A 65 7.32 0.60 19.28
N HIS A 66 6.94 1.61 18.48
CA HIS A 66 7.87 2.53 17.81
C HIS A 66 7.57 3.99 18.20
N GLU A 67 8.59 4.84 18.12
CA GLU A 67 8.54 6.28 18.36
C GLU A 67 7.72 6.67 19.59
N ARG A 68 6.58 7.35 19.44
CA ARG A 68 5.73 7.75 20.56
C ARG A 68 5.21 6.59 21.40
N ASN A 69 5.12 5.41 20.81
CA ASN A 69 4.64 4.18 21.45
C ASN A 69 5.80 3.23 21.81
N ALA A 70 7.05 3.70 21.84
CA ALA A 70 8.25 2.88 22.10
C ALA A 70 8.19 2.11 23.43
N GLY A 71 7.44 2.60 24.42
CA GLY A 71 7.21 1.87 25.69
C GLY A 71 6.57 0.48 25.52
N GLN A 72 5.93 0.21 24.39
CA GLN A 72 5.32 -1.08 24.07
C GLN A 72 6.25 -2.02 23.26
N TRP A 73 7.49 -1.62 22.99
CA TRP A 73 8.46 -2.40 22.22
C TRP A 73 8.64 -3.83 22.70
N GLU A 74 8.66 -4.02 24.03
CA GLU A 74 8.86 -5.32 24.65
C GLU A 74 7.62 -6.22 24.64
N THR A 75 6.43 -5.64 24.48
CA THR A 75 5.15 -6.33 24.68
C THR A 75 4.33 -6.47 23.42
N VAL A 76 4.47 -5.54 22.47
CA VAL A 76 3.65 -5.51 21.26
C VAL A 76 3.83 -6.78 20.42
N ASN A 77 2.71 -7.35 19.99
CA ASN A 77 2.66 -8.56 19.18
C ASN A 77 2.22 -8.27 17.73
N ARG A 78 2.20 -9.31 16.91
CA ARG A 78 1.85 -9.20 15.48
C ARG A 78 0.38 -8.88 15.26
N GLU A 79 -0.51 -9.39 16.11
CA GLU A 79 -1.95 -9.11 16.06
C GLU A 79 -2.22 -7.62 16.31
N GLU A 80 -1.58 -7.06 17.33
CA GLU A 80 -1.70 -5.65 17.65
C GLU A 80 -1.16 -4.74 16.55
N ASN A 81 -0.02 -5.08 15.94
CA ASN A 81 0.51 -4.31 14.81
C ASN A 81 -0.35 -4.48 13.53
N LEU A 82 -0.98 -5.65 13.32
CA LEU A 82 -1.94 -5.82 12.23
C LEU A 82 -3.20 -4.96 12.48
N ALA A 83 -3.67 -4.88 13.72
CA ALA A 83 -4.78 -4.00 14.08
C ALA A 83 -4.42 -2.51 13.86
N ASP A 84 -3.17 -2.09 14.15
CA ASP A 84 -2.69 -0.73 13.85
C ASP A 84 -2.78 -0.45 12.35
N LEU A 85 -2.35 -1.40 11.53
CA LEU A 85 -2.36 -1.28 10.09
C LEU A 85 -3.78 -1.24 9.53
N CYS A 86 -4.69 -2.08 10.06
CA CYS A 86 -6.11 -2.03 9.71
C CYS A 86 -6.72 -0.66 10.05
N ALA A 87 -6.42 -0.12 11.24
CA ALA A 87 -6.93 1.19 11.66
C ALA A 87 -6.38 2.34 10.79
N ALA A 88 -5.09 2.29 10.43
CA ALA A 88 -4.49 3.26 9.52
C ALA A 88 -5.10 3.19 8.11
N TYR A 89 -5.36 1.98 7.61
CA TYR A 89 -6.06 1.79 6.33
C TYR A 89 -7.47 2.37 6.38
N ASP A 90 -8.24 2.05 7.42
CA ASP A 90 -9.62 2.51 7.58
C ASP A 90 -9.69 4.04 7.70
N TRP A 91 -8.73 4.64 8.41
CA TRP A 91 -8.61 6.09 8.50
C TRP A 91 -8.37 6.73 7.12
N LEU A 92 -7.42 6.17 6.34
CA LEU A 92 -7.14 6.66 4.99
C LEU A 92 -8.34 6.48 4.05
N ALA A 93 -9.01 5.32 4.11
CA ALA A 93 -10.17 5.02 3.28
C ALA A 93 -11.39 5.91 3.60
N ALA A 94 -11.48 6.43 4.83
CA ALA A 94 -12.53 7.33 5.28
C ALA A 94 -12.28 8.81 4.92
N GLU A 95 -11.07 9.16 4.46
CA GLU A 95 -10.77 10.53 4.04
C GLU A 95 -11.63 10.94 2.84
N PRO A 96 -12.31 12.11 2.90
CA PRO A 96 -13.29 12.51 1.88
C PRO A 96 -12.73 12.60 0.46
N ASN A 97 -11.43 12.86 0.34
CA ASN A 97 -10.75 13.02 -0.94
C ASN A 97 -10.09 11.72 -1.43
N VAL A 98 -10.25 10.60 -0.73
CA VAL A 98 -9.69 9.30 -1.12
C VAL A 98 -10.75 8.46 -1.81
N ASP A 99 -10.37 7.85 -2.94
CA ASP A 99 -11.14 6.78 -3.55
C ASP A 99 -10.85 5.47 -2.81
N PRO A 100 -11.79 4.93 -2.01
CA PRO A 100 -11.58 3.71 -1.26
C PRO A 100 -11.36 2.48 -2.15
N GLY A 101 -11.77 2.52 -3.42
CA GLY A 101 -11.50 1.48 -4.42
C GLY A 101 -10.13 1.59 -5.09
N ALA A 102 -9.31 2.60 -4.73
CA ALA A 102 -8.02 2.88 -5.34
C ALA A 102 -6.92 3.09 -4.29
N ILE A 103 -6.79 2.16 -3.32
CA ILE A 103 -5.80 2.24 -2.26
C ILE A 103 -4.62 1.31 -2.54
N ALA A 104 -3.41 1.88 -2.47
CA ALA A 104 -2.15 1.18 -2.47
C ALA A 104 -1.62 1.01 -1.04
N VAL A 105 -0.95 -0.13 -0.78
CA VAL A 105 -0.19 -0.35 0.45
C VAL A 105 1.26 -0.64 0.10
N VAL A 106 2.17 0.13 0.68
CA VAL A 106 3.61 0.01 0.48
C VAL A 106 4.23 -0.46 1.79
N GLY A 107 4.66 -1.71 1.84
CA GLY A 107 5.22 -2.32 3.05
C GLY A 107 6.70 -2.67 2.91
N ILE A 108 7.48 -2.37 3.94
CA ILE A 108 8.92 -2.63 4.00
C ILE A 108 9.20 -3.67 5.07
N SER A 109 9.94 -4.75 4.74
CA SER A 109 10.38 -5.75 5.70
C SER A 109 9.21 -6.30 6.55
N TYR A 110 9.19 -6.07 7.86
CA TYR A 110 8.07 -6.41 8.75
C TYR A 110 6.75 -5.76 8.30
N GLY A 111 6.79 -4.49 7.88
CA GLY A 111 5.62 -3.81 7.30
C GLY A 111 5.12 -4.49 6.03
N GLY A 112 6.01 -5.05 5.21
CA GLY A 112 5.65 -5.85 4.04
C GLY A 112 4.97 -7.18 4.39
N TYR A 113 5.41 -7.84 5.46
CA TYR A 113 4.75 -9.02 6.01
C TYR A 113 3.32 -8.70 6.47
N LEU A 114 3.14 -7.63 7.25
CA LEU A 114 1.82 -7.20 7.71
C LEU A 114 0.93 -6.73 6.55
N ALA A 115 1.50 -5.98 5.59
CA ALA A 115 0.76 -5.49 4.41
C ALA A 115 0.22 -6.65 3.56
N SER A 116 0.96 -7.75 3.45
CA SER A 116 0.47 -8.95 2.77
C SER A 116 -0.76 -9.55 3.49
N ILE A 117 -0.71 -9.65 4.82
CA ILE A 117 -1.82 -10.18 5.62
C ILE A 117 -3.02 -9.22 5.56
N LEU A 118 -2.80 -7.90 5.57
CA LEU A 118 -3.87 -6.89 5.46
C LEU A 118 -4.78 -7.14 4.26
N THR A 119 -4.26 -7.66 3.15
CA THR A 119 -5.07 -7.92 1.94
C THR A 119 -6.20 -8.93 2.15
N THR A 120 -6.20 -9.70 3.24
CA THR A 120 -7.32 -10.57 3.63
C THR A 120 -8.36 -9.88 4.52
N HIS A 121 -8.06 -8.67 4.99
CA HIS A 121 -8.89 -7.88 5.88
C HIS A 121 -9.46 -6.62 5.22
N ARG A 122 -8.80 -6.11 4.17
CA ARG A 122 -9.15 -4.85 3.49
C ARG A 122 -8.96 -4.96 1.98
N ASP A 123 -9.72 -4.16 1.25
CA ASP A 123 -9.70 -4.12 -0.22
C ASP A 123 -8.50 -3.33 -0.74
N VAL A 124 -7.33 -3.93 -0.67
CA VAL A 124 -6.10 -3.34 -1.24
C VAL A 124 -6.10 -3.55 -2.76
N ARG A 125 -6.00 -2.46 -3.51
CA ARG A 125 -5.93 -2.52 -4.97
C ARG A 125 -4.51 -2.78 -5.48
N TRP A 126 -3.51 -2.16 -4.86
CA TRP A 126 -2.10 -2.23 -5.23
C TRP A 126 -1.23 -2.54 -4.03
N LEU A 127 -0.37 -3.53 -4.16
CA LEU A 127 0.50 -3.98 -3.08
C LEU A 127 1.96 -3.88 -3.51
N ALA A 128 2.74 -3.02 -2.84
CA ALA A 128 4.17 -2.90 -3.06
C ALA A 128 4.94 -3.40 -1.83
N LEU A 129 5.82 -4.38 -2.04
CA LEU A 129 6.60 -5.03 -1.00
C LEU A 129 8.09 -4.81 -1.26
N ARG A 130 8.82 -4.24 -0.30
CA ARG A 130 10.28 -4.18 -0.34
C ARG A 130 10.89 -5.09 0.70
N SER A 131 11.65 -6.09 0.25
CA SER A 131 12.27 -7.12 1.10
C SER A 131 11.32 -7.57 2.22
N PRO A 132 10.07 -8.04 1.89
CA PRO A 132 9.09 -8.40 2.89
C PRO A 132 9.66 -9.49 3.79
N ALA A 133 9.50 -9.35 5.11
CA ALA A 133 9.91 -10.37 6.06
C ALA A 133 8.95 -11.56 6.05
N LEU A 134 9.41 -12.70 6.58
CA LEU A 134 8.59 -13.88 6.78
C LEU A 134 8.83 -14.45 8.18
N TYR A 135 7.74 -14.89 8.81
CA TYR A 135 7.74 -15.44 10.18
C TYR A 135 6.86 -16.68 10.24
N PRO A 136 7.20 -17.69 11.08
CA PRO A 136 6.29 -18.80 11.38
C PRO A 136 4.96 -18.28 11.94
N ASP A 137 3.86 -18.97 11.67
CA ASP A 137 2.54 -18.59 12.21
C ASP A 137 2.43 -18.90 13.70
N GLU A 138 3.20 -19.87 14.17
CA GLU A 138 3.33 -20.19 15.58
C GLU A 138 3.78 -18.95 16.37
N GLY A 139 3.27 -18.82 17.59
CA GLY A 139 3.57 -17.68 18.44
C GLY A 139 3.05 -16.34 17.91
N TRP A 140 1.96 -16.34 17.17
CA TRP A 140 1.33 -15.12 16.61
C TRP A 140 1.09 -14.04 17.66
N GLU A 141 0.64 -14.44 18.85
CA GLU A 141 0.33 -13.55 19.98
C GLU A 141 1.54 -13.25 20.87
N LEU A 142 2.70 -13.85 20.59
CA LEU A 142 3.91 -13.53 21.33
C LEU A 142 4.42 -12.14 20.99
N PRO A 143 5.01 -11.41 21.97
CA PRO A 143 5.70 -10.17 21.69
C PRO A 143 6.66 -10.35 20.51
N LYS A 144 6.60 -9.42 19.55
CA LYS A 144 7.38 -9.51 18.30
C LYS A 144 8.88 -9.73 18.57
N ARG A 145 9.41 -9.12 19.61
CA ARG A 145 10.82 -9.26 20.01
C ARG A 145 11.17 -10.71 20.35
N LYS A 146 10.29 -11.42 21.07
CA LYS A 146 10.53 -12.79 21.53
C LYS A 146 10.54 -13.83 20.41
N LEU A 147 10.04 -13.49 19.22
CA LEU A 147 10.08 -14.41 18.07
C LEU A 147 11.49 -14.81 17.68
N HIS A 148 12.47 -13.91 17.79
CA HIS A 148 13.88 -14.21 17.52
C HIS A 148 14.52 -15.10 18.57
N GLU A 149 14.02 -15.08 19.79
CA GLU A 149 14.55 -15.89 20.90
C GLU A 149 14.02 -17.33 20.85
N GLN A 150 12.82 -17.52 20.30
CA GLN A 150 12.11 -18.79 20.30
C GLN A 150 12.17 -19.54 18.98
N ASN A 151 12.61 -18.91 17.91
CA ASN A 151 12.64 -19.47 16.56
C ASN A 151 13.99 -19.21 15.90
N ASP A 152 14.51 -20.21 15.21
CA ASP A 152 15.58 -20.01 14.24
C ASP A 152 15.01 -19.37 12.98
N LEU A 153 14.85 -18.04 13.02
CA LEU A 153 14.28 -17.28 11.91
C LEU A 153 15.18 -17.29 10.67
N ASP A 154 16.48 -17.47 10.82
CA ASP A 154 17.38 -17.55 9.68
C ASP A 154 17.18 -18.87 8.92
N ALA A 155 17.15 -20.00 9.60
CA ALA A 155 16.83 -21.29 9.00
C ALA A 155 15.42 -21.30 8.38
N TYR A 156 14.43 -20.75 9.08
CA TYR A 156 13.06 -20.62 8.57
C TYR A 156 13.02 -19.82 7.27
N ARG A 157 13.67 -18.66 7.22
CA ARG A 157 13.67 -17.77 6.05
C ARG A 157 14.46 -18.33 4.86
N ARG A 158 15.42 -19.22 5.10
CA ARG A 158 16.17 -19.90 4.03
C ARG A 158 15.46 -21.14 3.48
N SER A 159 14.33 -21.54 4.09
CA SER A 159 13.58 -22.70 3.63
C SER A 159 12.53 -22.32 2.59
N ARG A 160 12.20 -23.29 1.71
CA ARG A 160 11.03 -23.22 0.86
C ARG A 160 9.79 -23.44 1.70
N ILE A 161 8.90 -22.44 1.70
CA ILE A 161 7.65 -22.49 2.45
C ILE A 161 6.51 -22.44 1.44
N HIS A 162 5.64 -23.45 1.51
CA HIS A 162 4.48 -23.46 0.65
C HIS A 162 3.45 -22.41 1.14
N TRP A 163 2.76 -21.77 0.22
CA TRP A 163 1.83 -20.68 0.58
C TRP A 163 0.71 -21.09 1.55
N ARG A 164 0.32 -22.39 1.61
CA ARG A 164 -0.66 -22.89 2.57
C ARG A 164 -0.14 -22.99 3.99
N ASP A 165 1.16 -22.97 4.16
CA ASP A 165 1.82 -23.21 5.45
C ASP A 165 2.24 -21.91 6.14
N ASN A 166 1.81 -20.77 5.60
CA ASN A 166 2.10 -19.45 6.18
C ASN A 166 1.02 -18.43 5.78
N ARG A 167 0.46 -17.72 6.75
CA ARG A 167 -0.66 -16.78 6.54
C ARG A 167 -0.33 -15.62 5.60
N ALA A 168 0.89 -15.08 5.62
CA ALA A 168 1.27 -14.00 4.71
C ALA A 168 1.38 -14.49 3.27
N LEU A 169 1.89 -15.69 3.06
CA LEU A 169 1.95 -16.32 1.75
C LEU A 169 0.56 -16.77 1.29
N ALA A 170 -0.30 -17.24 2.20
CA ALA A 170 -1.70 -17.56 1.89
C ALA A 170 -2.48 -16.30 1.45
N ALA A 171 -2.25 -15.18 2.13
CA ALA A 171 -2.80 -13.89 1.73
C ALA A 171 -2.33 -13.47 0.34
N ALA A 172 -1.02 -13.60 0.05
CA ALA A 172 -0.46 -13.36 -1.27
C ALA A 172 -1.10 -14.26 -2.36
N ALA A 173 -1.36 -15.54 -2.07
CA ALA A 173 -2.00 -16.46 -2.99
C ALA A 173 -3.46 -16.08 -3.30
N GLY A 174 -4.15 -15.47 -2.35
CA GLY A 174 -5.51 -14.95 -2.51
C GLY A 174 -5.59 -13.59 -3.20
N PHE A 175 -4.49 -12.84 -3.28
CA PHE A 175 -4.49 -11.47 -3.78
C PHE A 175 -4.72 -11.41 -5.30
N ARG A 176 -5.56 -10.43 -5.74
CA ARG A 176 -5.98 -10.28 -7.15
C ARG A 176 -5.64 -8.92 -7.75
N GLY A 177 -5.02 -8.04 -6.97
CA GLY A 177 -4.59 -6.71 -7.43
C GLY A 177 -3.24 -6.74 -8.16
N ASP A 178 -2.67 -5.57 -8.39
CA ASP A 178 -1.32 -5.45 -8.96
C ASP A 178 -0.28 -5.47 -7.85
N VAL A 179 0.84 -6.12 -8.12
CA VAL A 179 1.91 -6.38 -7.14
C VAL A 179 3.25 -5.86 -7.66
N LEU A 180 3.96 -5.16 -6.78
CA LEU A 180 5.38 -4.88 -6.91
C LEU A 180 6.14 -5.58 -5.79
N VAL A 181 7.14 -6.39 -6.13
CA VAL A 181 8.10 -6.96 -5.18
C VAL A 181 9.49 -6.41 -5.52
N VAL A 182 10.12 -5.75 -4.56
CA VAL A 182 11.49 -5.23 -4.70
C VAL A 182 12.41 -5.94 -3.71
N GLU A 183 13.43 -6.59 -4.23
CA GLU A 183 14.48 -7.26 -3.45
C GLU A 183 15.71 -6.35 -3.31
N ALA A 184 16.27 -6.26 -2.11
CA ALA A 184 17.62 -5.75 -1.91
C ALA A 184 18.61 -6.90 -2.21
N GLY A 185 19.51 -6.69 -3.18
CA GLY A 185 20.28 -7.79 -3.77
C GLY A 185 21.40 -8.34 -2.90
N ASN A 186 21.81 -7.61 -1.85
CA ASN A 186 22.78 -8.00 -0.84
C ASN A 186 22.16 -7.92 0.57
N ASP A 187 20.96 -8.46 0.71
CA ASP A 187 20.17 -8.43 1.94
C ASP A 187 20.60 -9.57 2.89
N GLU A 188 21.25 -9.21 4.00
CA GLU A 188 21.66 -10.17 5.03
C GLU A 188 20.55 -10.46 6.05
N VAL A 189 19.45 -9.67 6.06
CA VAL A 189 18.33 -9.81 6.99
C VAL A 189 17.22 -10.65 6.40
N ILE A 190 16.90 -10.43 5.12
CA ILE A 190 15.86 -11.16 4.39
C ILE A 190 16.51 -11.93 3.24
N PRO A 191 16.76 -13.22 3.40
CA PRO A 191 17.35 -14.05 2.36
C PRO A 191 16.50 -14.08 1.08
N HIS A 192 17.15 -14.23 -0.06
CA HIS A 192 16.51 -14.35 -1.37
C HIS A 192 15.36 -15.37 -1.39
N GLN A 193 15.49 -16.48 -0.67
CA GLN A 193 14.45 -17.52 -0.58
C GLN A 193 13.09 -16.96 -0.10
N VAL A 194 13.09 -15.95 0.78
CA VAL A 194 11.83 -15.29 1.19
C VAL A 194 11.17 -14.59 0.02
N ILE A 195 11.95 -13.92 -0.82
CA ILE A 195 11.43 -13.26 -2.01
C ILE A 195 10.87 -14.29 -3.01
N GLU A 196 11.58 -15.40 -3.20
CA GLU A 196 11.08 -16.51 -4.04
C GLU A 196 9.77 -17.08 -3.48
N ASN A 197 9.67 -17.27 -2.14
CA ASN A 197 8.44 -17.74 -1.51
C ASN A 197 7.26 -16.80 -1.78
N PHE A 198 7.45 -15.48 -1.65
CA PHE A 198 6.40 -14.48 -1.94
C PHE A 198 6.03 -14.46 -3.43
N VAL A 199 7.03 -14.41 -4.33
CA VAL A 199 6.77 -14.39 -5.78
C VAL A 199 6.02 -15.64 -6.21
N ALA A 200 6.40 -16.82 -5.71
CA ALA A 200 5.73 -18.08 -6.01
C ALA A 200 4.32 -18.16 -5.37
N ALA A 201 4.09 -17.46 -4.26
CA ALA A 201 2.80 -17.42 -3.59
C ALA A 201 1.75 -16.62 -4.37
N PHE A 202 2.12 -15.56 -5.09
CA PHE A 202 1.19 -14.79 -5.92
C PHE A 202 0.70 -15.63 -7.11
N GLN A 203 -0.40 -16.38 -6.91
CA GLN A 203 -0.91 -17.36 -7.88
C GLN A 203 -1.67 -16.71 -9.05
N GLN A 204 -2.44 -15.67 -8.79
CA GLN A 204 -3.32 -15.03 -9.79
C GLN A 204 -3.43 -13.51 -9.55
N PRO A 205 -2.33 -12.79 -9.37
CA PRO A 205 -2.39 -11.33 -9.31
C PRO A 205 -2.78 -10.78 -10.69
N ARG A 206 -3.36 -9.58 -10.72
CA ARG A 206 -3.64 -8.91 -12.01
C ARG A 206 -2.33 -8.60 -12.76
N SER A 207 -1.32 -8.18 -12.05
CA SER A 207 0.05 -8.09 -12.54
C SER A 207 1.05 -8.33 -11.40
N LEU A 208 2.24 -8.84 -11.75
CA LEU A 208 3.35 -9.02 -10.82
C LEU A 208 4.63 -8.46 -11.44
N THR A 209 5.16 -7.44 -10.81
CA THR A 209 6.45 -6.83 -11.16
C THR A 209 7.47 -7.18 -10.07
N ALA A 210 8.49 -7.95 -10.41
CA ALA A 210 9.61 -8.22 -9.53
C ALA A 210 10.84 -7.42 -9.97
N ARG A 211 11.54 -6.79 -9.02
CA ARG A 211 12.78 -6.03 -9.25
C ARG A 211 13.81 -6.38 -8.21
N ARG A 212 15.08 -6.42 -8.61
CA ARG A 212 16.21 -6.62 -7.70
C ARG A 212 17.14 -5.43 -7.79
N LEU A 213 17.45 -4.83 -6.67
CA LEU A 213 18.45 -3.76 -6.53
C LEU A 213 19.80 -4.41 -6.25
N THR A 214 20.55 -4.69 -7.30
CA THR A 214 21.84 -5.40 -7.21
C THR A 214 22.81 -4.65 -6.31
N GLY A 215 23.36 -5.34 -5.30
CA GLY A 215 24.30 -4.76 -4.34
C GLY A 215 23.66 -4.01 -3.16
N ALA A 216 22.36 -3.70 -3.22
CA ALA A 216 21.68 -2.99 -2.14
C ALA A 216 21.60 -3.86 -0.89
N ASP A 217 21.88 -3.28 0.27
CA ASP A 217 21.65 -3.86 1.59
C ASP A 217 20.19 -3.71 2.04
N HIS A 218 19.80 -4.40 3.11
CA HIS A 218 18.43 -4.37 3.64
C HIS A 218 17.93 -2.95 3.97
N ALA A 219 18.78 -2.14 4.58
CA ALA A 219 18.45 -0.79 5.02
C ALA A 219 18.47 0.24 3.88
N LEU A 220 19.02 -0.10 2.72
CA LEU A 220 19.39 0.82 1.64
C LEU A 220 20.26 1.96 2.18
N THR A 221 21.39 1.59 2.79
CA THR A 221 22.28 2.52 3.47
C THR A 221 22.85 3.57 2.51
N GLU A 222 23.17 3.16 1.29
CA GLU A 222 23.66 4.08 0.26
C GLU A 222 22.49 4.88 -0.37
N LYS A 223 22.71 6.18 -0.55
CA LYS A 223 21.73 7.09 -1.16
C LYS A 223 21.35 6.69 -2.60
N SER A 224 22.28 6.11 -3.35
CA SER A 224 22.04 5.59 -4.70
C SER A 224 20.92 4.53 -4.67
N PHE A 225 20.98 3.54 -3.78
CA PHE A 225 19.96 2.50 -3.66
C PHE A 225 18.61 3.04 -3.14
N GLN A 226 18.65 4.08 -2.28
CA GLN A 226 17.42 4.78 -1.89
C GLN A 226 16.77 5.44 -3.09
N SER A 227 17.57 6.13 -3.94
CA SER A 227 17.10 6.76 -5.16
C SER A 227 16.55 5.74 -6.15
N ASP A 228 17.26 4.62 -6.36
CA ASP A 228 16.83 3.55 -7.26
C ASP A 228 15.50 2.92 -6.81
N TYR A 229 15.35 2.65 -5.50
CA TYR A 229 14.09 2.17 -4.95
C TYR A 229 12.97 3.18 -5.14
N ASN A 230 13.21 4.47 -4.85
CA ASN A 230 12.22 5.52 -5.05
C ASN A 230 11.79 5.59 -6.52
N ALA A 231 12.74 5.56 -7.46
CA ALA A 231 12.45 5.59 -8.88
C ALA A 231 11.57 4.40 -9.32
N VAL A 232 11.88 3.19 -8.84
CA VAL A 232 11.08 1.99 -9.13
C VAL A 232 9.67 2.12 -8.57
N LEU A 233 9.53 2.51 -7.29
CA LEU A 233 8.24 2.63 -6.61
C LEU A 233 7.38 3.73 -7.25
N VAL A 234 7.93 4.93 -7.43
CA VAL A 234 7.21 6.08 -7.99
C VAL A 234 6.75 5.79 -9.41
N LYS A 235 7.63 5.21 -10.23
CA LYS A 235 7.27 4.79 -11.60
C LYS A 235 6.11 3.79 -11.60
N TRP A 236 6.22 2.74 -10.78
CA TRP A 236 5.17 1.72 -10.70
C TRP A 236 3.83 2.30 -10.21
N LEU A 237 3.84 3.12 -9.14
CA LEU A 237 2.63 3.78 -8.66
C LEU A 237 2.02 4.73 -9.71
N THR A 238 2.87 5.45 -10.48
CA THR A 238 2.40 6.30 -11.59
C THR A 238 1.64 5.47 -12.62
N GLU A 239 2.19 4.33 -13.03
CA GLU A 239 1.55 3.42 -13.99
C GLU A 239 0.20 2.92 -13.47
N MET A 240 0.12 2.56 -12.17
CA MET A 240 -1.11 2.10 -11.53
C MET A 240 -2.18 3.21 -11.47
N ILE A 241 -1.79 4.41 -11.02
CA ILE A 241 -2.68 5.57 -10.88
C ILE A 241 -3.20 6.02 -12.25
N VAL A 242 -2.32 6.12 -13.24
CA VAL A 242 -2.73 6.52 -14.61
C VAL A 242 -3.62 5.45 -15.24
N GLY A 243 -3.28 4.18 -15.08
CA GLY A 243 -4.07 3.05 -15.57
C GLY A 243 -5.49 3.01 -14.96
N ALA A 244 -5.60 3.29 -13.66
CA ALA A 244 -6.90 3.39 -12.99
C ALA A 244 -7.75 4.53 -13.54
N ARG A 245 -7.18 5.74 -13.64
CA ARG A 245 -7.88 6.92 -14.18
C ARG A 245 -8.35 6.70 -15.63
N ALA A 246 -7.53 6.06 -16.46
CA ALA A 246 -7.90 5.73 -17.83
C ALA A 246 -9.06 4.72 -17.88
N GLY A 247 -9.04 3.70 -16.99
CA GLY A 247 -10.11 2.72 -16.86
C GLY A 247 -11.42 3.33 -16.39
N ASP A 248 -11.37 4.22 -15.41
CA ASP A 248 -12.55 4.95 -14.90
C ASP A 248 -13.15 5.86 -15.97
N ALA A 249 -12.33 6.59 -16.72
CA ALA A 249 -12.78 7.43 -17.83
C ALA A 249 -13.43 6.59 -18.94
N ALA A 250 -12.85 5.45 -19.31
CA ALA A 250 -13.43 4.53 -20.30
C ALA A 250 -14.78 3.98 -19.84
N SER A 251 -14.89 3.58 -18.57
CA SER A 251 -16.14 3.10 -17.98
C SER A 251 -17.24 4.18 -17.94
N GLU A 252 -16.87 5.43 -17.70
CA GLU A 252 -17.80 6.56 -17.72
C GLU A 252 -18.32 6.84 -19.14
N VAL A 253 -17.42 6.84 -20.13
CA VAL A 253 -17.80 6.99 -21.55
C VAL A 253 -18.76 5.88 -21.97
N GLU A 254 -18.52 4.63 -21.56
CA GLU A 254 -19.39 3.50 -21.90
C GLU A 254 -20.76 3.62 -21.22
N ARG A 255 -20.82 4.04 -19.95
CA ARG A 255 -22.09 4.35 -19.25
C ARG A 255 -22.87 5.45 -19.94
N HIS A 256 -22.22 6.52 -20.40
CA HIS A 256 -22.86 7.57 -21.17
C HIS A 256 -23.41 7.09 -22.51
N LYS A 257 -22.65 6.26 -23.23
CA LYS A 257 -23.14 5.67 -24.49
C LYS A 257 -24.37 4.81 -24.27
N GLN A 258 -24.38 3.97 -23.22
CA GLN A 258 -25.52 3.11 -22.89
C GLN A 258 -26.75 3.94 -22.47
N ALA A 259 -26.56 5.03 -21.73
CA ALA A 259 -27.65 5.94 -21.32
C ALA A 259 -28.25 6.71 -22.51
N THR A 260 -27.45 7.03 -23.52
CA THR A 260 -27.89 7.74 -24.73
C THR A 260 -28.43 6.82 -25.82
N SER A 261 -28.16 5.50 -25.76
CA SER A 261 -28.69 4.48 -26.67
C SER A 261 -29.96 3.78 -26.16
N GLY A 262 -30.66 4.35 -25.17
CA GLY A 262 -31.98 3.88 -24.72
C GLY A 262 -33.04 4.02 -25.82
N PRO A 263 -34.13 3.20 -25.82
CA PRO A 263 -34.89 2.83 -26.99
C PRO A 263 -35.67 4.01 -27.60
N GLU A 264 -35.15 4.54 -28.68
CA GLU A 264 -35.91 5.29 -29.66
C GLU A 264 -36.49 4.27 -30.66
N SER A 265 -37.49 3.50 -30.25
CA SER A 265 -38.33 2.74 -31.21
C SER A 265 -39.52 2.08 -30.51
N ALA A 266 -40.58 2.85 -30.28
CA ALA A 266 -41.94 2.33 -30.26
C ALA A 266 -42.93 3.49 -30.41
N ARG A 267 -42.88 4.19 -31.52
CA ARG A 267 -44.03 4.99 -32.02
C ARG A 267 -44.06 4.87 -33.54
N HIS A 268 -44.73 3.87 -34.01
CA HIS A 268 -45.49 3.82 -35.26
C HIS A 268 -46.69 2.93 -35.06
#